data_65d07a44c303e47f60f21094df5303e1
#
_entry.id   65d07a44c303e47f60f21094df5303e1
#
_cell.length_a   1.000
_cell.length_b   1.000
_cell.length_c   1.000
_cell.angle_alpha   90.00
_cell.angle_beta   90.00
_cell.angle_gamma   90.00
#
_symmetry.space_group_name_H-M   'P 1'
#
loop_
_entity.id
_entity.type
_entity.pdbx_description
1 polymer ?
#
loop_
_entity_poly.entity_id
_entity_poly.type
_entity_poly.pdbx_seq_one_letter_code
_entity_poly.pdbx_strand_id
1 'polypeptide(L)'
;MAFDLSILNEEEKDRVLNIASEISMAAMSLDFNKIKIYLDSFQEVFEIHQRKIEDKLLKEEDNNFQQLIEKNENGQFILTVPHHRGTIYWPIFRKNILKSTDKAFGIPDLEATKEMREESLKQWKSEPIHWIPKSKIISFQGLYFAPTRYCQSAYILKFQKNYVIKFYEI
;
A
#
# COMPACT_ATOMS: atom_id res chain seq x y z
N MET A 1 8.43 -13.86 3.64
CA MET A 1 7.25 -13.86 2.75
C MET A 1 7.38 -15.09 1.85
N ALA A 2 6.35 -15.93 1.74
CA ALA A 2 6.39 -17.10 0.87
C ALA A 2 6.15 -16.65 -0.59
N PHE A 3 6.82 -17.31 -1.54
CA PHE A 3 6.63 -17.08 -2.97
C PHE A 3 5.36 -17.80 -3.43
N ASP A 4 4.34 -17.06 -3.85
CA ASP A 4 3.05 -17.61 -4.28
C ASP A 4 3.01 -17.77 -5.80
N LEU A 5 3.21 -18.97 -6.27
CA LEU A 5 3.18 -19.31 -7.70
C LEU A 5 1.79 -19.11 -8.34
N SER A 6 0.71 -19.09 -7.56
CA SER A 6 -0.66 -18.95 -8.11
C SER A 6 -0.92 -17.60 -8.78
N ILE A 7 -0.10 -16.60 -8.49
CA ILE A 7 -0.20 -15.22 -9.03
C ILE A 7 0.47 -15.12 -10.41
N LEU A 8 1.38 -16.04 -10.72
CA LEU A 8 2.11 -16.08 -11.99
C LEU A 8 1.31 -16.80 -13.08
N ASN A 9 1.48 -16.35 -14.33
CA ASN A 9 1.02 -17.12 -15.48
C ASN A 9 1.89 -18.38 -15.70
N GLU A 10 1.49 -19.26 -16.60
CA GLU A 10 2.19 -20.55 -16.82
C GLU A 10 3.63 -20.34 -17.32
N GLU A 11 3.86 -19.38 -18.23
CA GLU A 11 5.21 -19.05 -18.74
C GLU A 11 6.14 -18.57 -17.61
N GLU A 12 5.63 -17.73 -16.72
CA GLU A 12 6.38 -17.23 -15.56
C GLU A 12 6.66 -18.34 -14.54
N LYS A 13 5.72 -19.28 -14.33
CA LYS A 13 5.93 -20.47 -13.48
C LYS A 13 7.02 -21.36 -14.04
N ASP A 14 6.96 -21.66 -15.34
CA ASP A 14 7.97 -22.46 -16.02
C ASP A 14 9.34 -21.80 -15.93
N ARG A 15 9.43 -20.48 -16.10
CA ARG A 15 10.66 -19.71 -15.93
C ARG A 15 11.24 -19.85 -14.52
N VAL A 16 10.42 -19.75 -13.47
CA VAL A 16 10.85 -19.96 -12.07
C VAL A 16 11.41 -21.36 -11.85
N LEU A 17 10.69 -22.39 -12.32
CA LEU A 17 11.10 -23.77 -12.17
C LEU A 17 12.40 -24.07 -12.92
N ASN A 18 12.57 -23.54 -14.13
CA ASN A 18 13.79 -23.68 -14.90
C ASN A 18 14.99 -23.01 -14.20
N ILE A 19 14.84 -21.78 -13.71
CA ILE A 19 15.88 -21.08 -12.97
C ILE A 19 16.28 -21.86 -11.70
N ALA A 20 15.33 -22.38 -10.95
CA ALA A 20 15.58 -23.18 -9.75
C ALA A 20 16.38 -24.47 -10.07
N SER A 21 16.03 -25.14 -11.18
CA SER A 21 16.74 -26.32 -11.67
C SER A 21 18.19 -25.97 -12.07
N GLU A 22 18.39 -24.89 -12.82
CA GLU A 22 19.70 -24.43 -13.27
C GLU A 22 20.61 -24.02 -12.10
N ILE A 23 20.06 -23.34 -11.08
CA ILE A 23 20.79 -23.02 -9.85
C ILE A 23 21.26 -24.31 -9.17
N SER A 24 20.39 -25.32 -9.09
CA SER A 24 20.72 -26.61 -8.47
C SER A 24 21.84 -27.33 -9.21
N MET A 25 21.80 -27.35 -10.54
CA MET A 25 22.86 -27.95 -11.38
C MET A 25 24.17 -27.18 -11.26
N ALA A 26 24.14 -25.85 -11.30
CA ALA A 26 25.30 -25.01 -11.13
C ALA A 26 25.93 -25.17 -9.73
N ALA A 27 25.12 -25.34 -8.69
CA ALA A 27 25.59 -25.60 -7.34
C ALA A 27 26.32 -26.96 -7.24
N MET A 28 25.79 -28.02 -7.88
CA MET A 28 26.41 -29.34 -7.92
C MET A 28 27.76 -29.32 -8.64
N SER A 29 27.91 -28.47 -9.67
CA SER A 29 29.17 -28.30 -10.41
C SER A 29 30.13 -27.26 -9.82
N LEU A 30 29.74 -26.59 -8.71
CA LEU A 30 30.48 -25.48 -8.09
C LEU A 30 30.78 -24.31 -9.06
N ASP A 31 29.90 -24.09 -10.05
CA ASP A 31 30.02 -23.01 -11.01
C ASP A 31 29.37 -21.73 -10.45
N PHE A 32 30.15 -20.98 -9.66
CA PHE A 32 29.69 -19.76 -9.01
C PHE A 32 29.28 -18.65 -9.98
N ASN A 33 29.85 -18.59 -11.18
CA ASN A 33 29.47 -17.61 -12.20
C ASN A 33 28.08 -17.88 -12.74
N LYS A 34 27.76 -19.15 -13.03
CA LYS A 34 26.40 -19.54 -13.44
C LYS A 34 25.39 -19.31 -12.33
N ILE A 35 25.73 -19.68 -11.09
CA ILE A 35 24.85 -19.42 -9.92
C ILE A 35 24.49 -17.94 -9.87
N LYS A 36 25.45 -17.04 -10.02
CA LYS A 36 25.19 -15.59 -9.98
C LYS A 36 24.22 -15.15 -11.09
N ILE A 37 24.44 -15.59 -12.33
CA ILE A 37 23.57 -15.25 -13.48
C ILE A 37 22.12 -15.70 -13.21
N TYR A 38 21.93 -16.91 -12.69
CA TYR A 38 20.59 -17.43 -12.41
C TYR A 38 19.92 -16.75 -11.21
N LEU A 39 20.69 -16.33 -10.20
CA LEU A 39 20.17 -15.54 -9.08
C LEU A 39 19.69 -14.17 -9.55
N ASP A 40 20.42 -13.49 -10.44
CA ASP A 40 20.00 -12.23 -11.04
C ASP A 40 18.70 -12.41 -11.84
N SER A 41 18.57 -13.48 -12.60
CA SER A 41 17.34 -13.83 -13.33
C SER A 41 16.17 -14.16 -12.39
N PHE A 42 16.43 -14.81 -11.26
CA PHE A 42 15.43 -15.10 -10.23
C PHE A 42 14.93 -13.80 -9.57
N GLN A 43 15.83 -12.87 -9.31
CA GLN A 43 15.46 -11.57 -8.74
C GLN A 43 14.50 -10.81 -9.67
N GLU A 44 14.73 -10.83 -10.98
CA GLU A 44 13.81 -10.21 -11.94
C GLU A 44 12.39 -10.80 -11.87
N VAL A 45 12.28 -12.14 -11.82
CA VAL A 45 10.97 -12.81 -11.67
C VAL A 45 10.33 -12.48 -10.32
N PHE A 46 11.15 -12.40 -9.26
CA PHE A 46 10.67 -12.02 -7.93
C PHE A 46 10.09 -10.59 -7.92
N GLU A 47 10.72 -9.64 -8.59
CA GLU A 47 10.21 -8.27 -8.72
C GLU A 47 8.89 -8.22 -9.50
N ILE A 48 8.75 -9.01 -10.57
CA ILE A 48 7.47 -9.14 -11.29
C ILE A 48 6.39 -9.68 -10.36
N HIS A 49 6.69 -10.71 -9.59
CA HIS A 49 5.77 -11.29 -8.62
C HIS A 49 5.33 -10.27 -7.56
N GLN A 50 6.27 -9.50 -7.00
CA GLN A 50 5.95 -8.45 -6.02
C GLN A 50 5.02 -7.39 -6.60
N ARG A 51 5.27 -6.92 -7.83
CA ARG A 51 4.40 -5.94 -8.52
C ARG A 51 2.99 -6.50 -8.71
N LYS A 52 2.85 -7.76 -9.12
CA LYS A 52 1.53 -8.40 -9.29
C LYS A 52 0.75 -8.52 -7.98
N ILE A 53 1.44 -8.82 -6.86
CA ILE A 53 0.82 -8.82 -5.52
C ILE A 53 0.33 -7.42 -5.19
N GLU A 54 1.17 -6.42 -5.38
CA GLU A 54 0.85 -5.02 -5.09
C GLU A 54 -0.35 -4.54 -5.92
N ASP A 55 -0.36 -4.79 -7.23
CA ASP A 55 -1.46 -4.45 -8.12
C ASP A 55 -2.77 -5.13 -7.70
N LYS A 56 -2.71 -6.39 -7.27
CA LYS A 56 -3.88 -7.12 -6.75
C LYS A 56 -4.41 -6.46 -5.49
N LEU A 57 -3.53 -6.14 -4.53
CA LEU A 57 -3.91 -5.50 -3.29
C LEU A 57 -4.49 -4.09 -3.50
N LEU A 58 -3.96 -3.32 -4.46
CA LEU A 58 -4.48 -2.01 -4.81
C LEU A 58 -5.88 -2.10 -5.43
N LYS A 59 -6.12 -3.08 -6.31
CA LYS A 59 -7.45 -3.32 -6.91
C LYS A 59 -8.47 -3.75 -5.85
N GLU A 60 -8.09 -4.62 -4.93
CA GLU A 60 -8.95 -5.04 -3.81
C GLU A 60 -9.29 -3.84 -2.91
N GLU A 61 -8.32 -2.97 -2.62
CA GLU A 61 -8.52 -1.75 -1.84
C GLU A 61 -9.49 -0.79 -2.53
N ASP A 62 -9.31 -0.54 -3.82
CA ASP A 62 -10.21 0.32 -4.60
C ASP A 62 -11.64 -0.26 -4.64
N ASN A 63 -11.80 -1.57 -4.84
CA ASN A 63 -13.11 -2.23 -4.81
C ASN A 63 -13.77 -2.12 -3.43
N ASN A 64 -13.04 -2.36 -2.35
CA ASN A 64 -13.53 -2.23 -0.99
C ASN A 64 -13.94 -0.78 -0.68
N PHE A 65 -13.17 0.20 -1.17
CA PHE A 65 -13.53 1.61 -1.02
C PHE A 65 -14.81 1.96 -1.77
N GLN A 66 -15.01 1.45 -2.98
CA GLN A 66 -16.25 1.67 -3.74
C GLN A 66 -17.49 1.11 -3.01
N GLN A 67 -17.35 0.03 -2.23
CA GLN A 67 -18.45 -0.51 -1.44
C GLN A 67 -18.87 0.40 -0.26
N LEU A 68 -18.01 1.34 0.15
CA LEU A 68 -18.32 2.34 1.17
C LEU A 68 -19.03 3.57 0.60
N ILE A 69 -19.17 3.64 -0.73
CA ILE A 69 -19.73 4.80 -1.43
C ILE A 69 -21.11 4.43 -1.95
N GLU A 70 -22.11 5.18 -1.51
CA GLU A 70 -23.48 5.12 -2.02
C GLU A 70 -23.79 6.40 -2.80
N LYS A 71 -24.77 6.35 -3.70
CA LYS A 71 -25.29 7.53 -4.38
C LYS A 71 -26.70 7.80 -3.88
N ASN A 72 -26.95 9.01 -3.36
CA ASN A 72 -28.27 9.38 -2.91
C ASN A 72 -29.20 9.77 -4.09
N GLU A 73 -30.47 10.00 -3.80
CA GLU A 73 -31.49 10.41 -4.79
C GLU A 73 -31.14 11.70 -5.54
N ASN A 74 -30.38 12.60 -4.89
CA ASN A 74 -29.93 13.87 -5.48
C ASN A 74 -28.62 13.70 -6.30
N GLY A 75 -28.12 12.48 -6.47
CA GLY A 75 -26.92 12.20 -7.23
C GLY A 75 -25.60 12.48 -6.51
N GLN A 76 -25.62 12.82 -5.22
CA GLN A 76 -24.43 13.06 -4.41
C GLN A 76 -23.84 11.72 -3.92
N PHE A 77 -22.53 11.63 -3.87
CA PHE A 77 -21.83 10.48 -3.31
C PHE A 77 -21.77 10.59 -1.79
N ILE A 78 -22.20 9.51 -1.11
CA ILE A 78 -22.14 9.36 0.34
C ILE A 78 -21.01 8.38 0.66
N LEU A 79 -20.06 8.80 1.49
CA LEU A 79 -19.00 7.93 2.01
C LEU A 79 -19.33 7.51 3.44
N THR A 80 -19.46 6.20 3.67
CA THR A 80 -19.62 5.64 5.01
C THR A 80 -18.26 5.48 5.68
N VAL A 81 -18.08 6.10 6.85
CA VAL A 81 -16.85 6.04 7.63
C VAL A 81 -17.10 5.53 9.04
N PRO A 82 -16.18 4.74 9.63
CA PRO A 82 -16.29 4.28 11.00
C PRO A 82 -16.29 5.44 11.99
N HIS A 83 -17.12 5.31 13.02
CA HIS A 83 -17.19 6.23 14.15
C HIS A 83 -17.25 5.42 15.46
N HIS A 84 -16.49 5.82 16.46
CA HIS A 84 -16.52 5.19 17.78
C HIS A 84 -16.27 6.21 18.89
N ARG A 85 -17.20 6.29 19.84
CA ARG A 85 -17.10 7.15 21.03
C ARG A 85 -16.67 8.60 20.71
N GLY A 86 -17.30 9.21 19.72
CA GLY A 86 -17.00 10.59 19.29
C GLY A 86 -15.75 10.74 18.40
N THR A 87 -15.10 9.63 18.04
CA THR A 87 -13.95 9.66 17.15
C THR A 87 -14.36 9.17 15.77
N ILE A 88 -14.13 10.00 14.74
CA ILE A 88 -14.31 9.64 13.34
C ILE A 88 -12.99 9.08 12.82
N TYR A 89 -13.08 8.05 11.96
CA TYR A 89 -11.93 7.39 11.35
C TYR A 89 -11.96 7.61 9.84
N TRP A 90 -10.81 7.97 9.26
CA TRP A 90 -10.65 8.29 7.84
C TRP A 90 -9.83 7.23 7.13
N PRO A 91 -10.20 6.85 5.87
CA PRO A 91 -9.52 5.79 5.15
C PRO A 91 -8.07 6.15 4.84
N ILE A 92 -7.16 5.20 5.00
CA ILE A 92 -5.76 5.29 4.63
C ILE A 92 -5.51 4.30 3.50
N PHE A 93 -5.19 4.80 2.31
CA PHE A 93 -4.91 3.96 1.15
C PHE A 93 -3.45 3.52 1.09
N ARG A 94 -3.20 2.26 0.72
CA ARG A 94 -1.84 1.70 0.54
C ARG A 94 -1.01 2.52 -0.42
N LYS A 95 -1.59 2.98 -1.52
CA LYS A 95 -0.93 3.87 -2.51
C LYS A 95 -0.41 5.19 -1.94
N ASN A 96 -0.92 5.62 -0.78
CA ASN A 96 -0.47 6.82 -0.09
C ASN A 96 0.59 6.52 0.98
N ILE A 97 0.90 5.26 1.24
CA ILE A 97 1.91 4.88 2.23
C ILE A 97 3.28 4.91 1.56
N LEU A 98 4.06 5.97 1.84
CA LEU A 98 5.41 6.15 1.31
C LEU A 98 6.44 5.28 2.04
N LYS A 99 6.24 5.09 3.35
CA LYS A 99 7.12 4.29 4.22
C LYS A 99 6.30 3.50 5.22
N SER A 100 6.78 2.33 5.58
CA SER A 100 6.18 1.48 6.61
C SER A 100 7.27 0.98 7.55
N THR A 101 7.04 1.16 8.85
CA THR A 101 7.84 0.55 9.92
C THR A 101 6.97 -0.44 10.69
N ASP A 102 7.53 -1.13 11.66
CA ASP A 102 6.76 -2.03 12.54
C ASP A 102 5.70 -1.26 13.35
N LYS A 103 5.94 0.03 13.63
CA LYS A 103 5.11 0.85 14.53
C LYS A 103 4.21 1.86 13.82
N ALA A 104 4.52 2.28 12.60
CA ALA A 104 3.81 3.37 11.93
C ALA A 104 3.80 3.26 10.41
N PHE A 105 2.78 3.88 9.79
CA PHE A 105 2.75 4.20 8.36
C PHE A 105 3.14 5.66 8.17
N GLY A 106 3.99 5.92 7.18
CA GLY A 106 4.37 7.25 6.72
C GLY A 106 3.64 7.60 5.45
N ILE A 107 2.81 8.65 5.48
CA ILE A 107 2.09 9.19 4.31
C ILE A 107 2.66 10.56 3.93
N PRO A 108 2.41 11.08 2.71
CA PRO A 108 2.85 12.43 2.36
C PRO A 108 2.38 13.47 3.36
N ASP A 109 3.26 14.36 3.81
CA ASP A 109 2.86 15.50 4.61
C ASP A 109 2.26 16.58 3.71
N LEU A 110 0.93 16.64 3.67
CA LEU A 110 0.18 17.59 2.85
C LEU A 110 0.17 19.01 3.43
N GLU A 111 0.51 19.16 4.71
CA GLU A 111 0.54 20.43 5.42
C GLU A 111 1.96 21.03 5.48
N ALA A 112 2.97 20.30 5.00
CA ALA A 112 4.33 20.78 4.92
C ALA A 112 4.45 22.03 4.02
N THR A 113 5.11 23.06 4.53
CA THR A 113 5.39 24.28 3.76
C THR A 113 6.39 24.02 2.63
N LYS A 114 6.50 25.00 1.72
CA LYS A 114 7.47 24.90 0.62
C LYS A 114 8.89 24.79 1.14
N GLU A 115 9.24 25.56 2.16
CA GLU A 115 10.55 25.56 2.80
C GLU A 115 10.86 24.20 3.44
N MET A 116 9.89 23.61 4.17
CA MET A 116 10.03 22.25 4.76
C MET A 116 10.26 21.18 3.68
N ARG A 117 9.58 21.29 2.53
CA ARG A 117 9.78 20.36 1.40
C ARG A 117 11.17 20.50 0.80
N GLU A 118 11.62 21.72 0.55
CA GLU A 118 12.93 22.00 -0.01
C GLU A 118 14.05 21.53 0.93
N GLU A 119 13.91 21.76 2.23
CA GLU A 119 14.87 21.30 3.24
C GLU A 119 14.90 19.78 3.34
N SER A 120 13.72 19.12 3.37
CA SER A 120 13.62 17.65 3.41
C SER A 120 14.25 17.01 2.18
N LEU A 121 14.02 17.57 0.99
CA LEU A 121 14.62 17.09 -0.26
C LEU A 121 16.15 17.27 -0.27
N LYS A 122 16.66 18.39 0.27
CA LYS A 122 18.11 18.63 0.38
C LYS A 122 18.77 17.67 1.38
N GLN A 123 18.19 17.50 2.55
CA GLN A 123 18.78 16.75 3.67
C GLN A 123 18.54 15.24 3.54
N TRP A 124 17.34 14.82 3.15
CA TRP A 124 16.91 13.42 3.21
C TRP A 124 16.61 12.81 1.83
N LYS A 125 16.68 13.62 0.75
CA LYS A 125 16.30 13.22 -0.63
C LYS A 125 14.88 12.59 -0.68
N SER A 126 13.99 13.03 0.19
CA SER A 126 12.62 12.52 0.28
C SER A 126 11.66 13.64 0.66
N GLU A 127 10.39 13.50 0.25
CA GLU A 127 9.30 14.37 0.68
C GLU A 127 9.07 14.27 2.20
N PRO A 128 8.56 15.34 2.84
CA PRO A 128 8.16 15.30 4.24
C PRO A 128 7.10 14.22 4.48
N ILE A 129 7.23 13.52 5.61
CA ILE A 129 6.39 12.38 5.95
C ILE A 129 5.62 12.66 7.24
N HIS A 130 4.30 12.49 7.17
CA HIS A 130 3.41 12.45 8.32
C HIS A 130 3.24 11.01 8.79
N TRP A 131 3.51 10.74 10.07
CA TRP A 131 3.50 9.39 10.62
C TRP A 131 2.20 9.08 11.37
N ILE A 132 1.58 7.95 11.03
CA ILE A 132 0.37 7.44 11.67
C ILE A 132 0.71 6.15 12.42
N PRO A 133 0.55 6.11 13.76
CA PRO A 133 0.84 4.89 14.53
C PRO A 133 -0.07 3.73 14.15
N LYS A 134 0.49 2.57 13.81
CA LYS A 134 -0.27 1.36 13.46
C LYS A 134 -1.21 0.89 14.57
N SER A 135 -0.83 1.10 15.84
CA SER A 135 -1.65 0.76 17.00
C SER A 135 -2.95 1.59 17.11
N LYS A 136 -3.11 2.64 16.31
CA LYS A 136 -4.30 3.50 16.26
C LYS A 136 -5.14 3.28 15.01
N ILE A 137 -4.65 2.48 14.08
CA ILE A 137 -5.35 2.13 12.85
C ILE A 137 -6.30 0.98 13.13
N ILE A 138 -7.50 1.08 12.60
CA ILE A 138 -8.49 0.00 12.58
C ILE A 138 -8.64 -0.55 11.16
N SER A 139 -9.05 -1.80 11.04
CA SER A 139 -9.49 -2.37 9.77
C SER A 139 -11.02 -2.40 9.74
N PHE A 140 -11.60 -1.84 8.68
CA PHE A 140 -13.04 -1.85 8.45
C PHE A 140 -13.30 -2.09 6.97
N GLN A 141 -14.13 -3.08 6.64
CA GLN A 141 -14.45 -3.46 5.25
C GLN A 141 -13.19 -3.70 4.37
N GLY A 142 -12.15 -4.32 4.94
CA GLY A 142 -10.90 -4.60 4.23
C GLY A 142 -9.99 -3.39 3.97
N LEU A 143 -10.31 -2.22 4.54
CA LEU A 143 -9.53 -0.99 4.44
C LEU A 143 -8.94 -0.59 5.79
N TYR A 144 -7.87 0.19 5.76
CA TYR A 144 -7.31 0.82 6.94
C TYR A 144 -7.92 2.19 7.19
N PHE A 145 -8.20 2.48 8.46
CA PHE A 145 -8.75 3.75 8.91
C PHE A 145 -7.97 4.28 10.11
N ALA A 146 -7.67 5.58 10.08
CA ALA A 146 -7.01 6.28 11.18
C ALA A 146 -7.95 7.29 11.84
N PRO A 147 -7.88 7.48 13.18
CA PRO A 147 -8.66 8.49 13.87
C PRO A 147 -8.33 9.89 13.36
N THR A 148 -9.31 10.79 13.35
CA THR A 148 -9.19 12.20 12.92
C THR A 148 -7.94 12.89 13.45
N ARG A 149 -7.60 12.69 14.73
CA ARG A 149 -6.44 13.34 15.38
C ARG A 149 -5.08 12.91 14.82
N TYR A 150 -5.01 11.81 14.06
CA TYR A 150 -3.80 11.32 13.38
C TYR A 150 -3.84 11.56 11.87
N CYS A 151 -4.90 12.20 11.37
CA CYS A 151 -5.03 12.58 9.98
C CYS A 151 -4.80 14.08 9.84
N GLN A 152 -4.13 14.49 8.77
CA GLN A 152 -3.96 15.90 8.43
C GLN A 152 -5.29 16.52 7.98
N SER A 153 -5.54 17.77 8.34
CA SER A 153 -6.76 18.48 7.95
C SER A 153 -6.92 18.55 6.43
N ALA A 154 -5.84 18.78 5.70
CA ALA A 154 -5.84 18.80 4.24
C ALA A 154 -6.23 17.44 3.63
N TYR A 155 -5.88 16.33 4.30
CA TYR A 155 -6.26 14.98 3.89
C TYR A 155 -7.76 14.74 4.09
N ILE A 156 -8.29 15.10 5.25
CA ILE A 156 -9.71 14.99 5.59
C ILE A 156 -10.59 15.82 4.64
N LEU A 157 -10.17 17.05 4.35
CA LEU A 157 -10.88 17.97 3.46
C LEU A 157 -11.09 17.40 2.05
N LYS A 158 -10.21 16.52 1.55
CA LYS A 158 -10.40 15.83 0.27
C LYS A 158 -11.66 14.96 0.26
N PHE A 159 -11.93 14.26 1.36
CA PHE A 159 -13.15 13.47 1.47
C PHE A 159 -14.39 14.34 1.64
N GLN A 160 -14.33 15.31 2.53
CA GLN A 160 -15.46 16.22 2.80
C GLN A 160 -15.88 17.05 1.58
N LYS A 161 -14.96 17.34 0.66
CA LYS A 161 -15.28 18.04 -0.58
C LYS A 161 -15.97 17.16 -1.63
N ASN A 162 -15.70 15.87 -1.62
CA ASN A 162 -16.15 14.94 -2.66
C ASN A 162 -17.32 14.07 -2.22
N TYR A 163 -17.56 13.96 -0.90
CA TYR A 163 -18.53 13.04 -0.34
C TYR A 163 -19.36 13.70 0.77
N VAL A 164 -20.62 13.35 0.85
CA VAL A 164 -21.42 13.50 2.08
C VAL A 164 -20.98 12.39 3.03
N ILE A 165 -20.61 12.74 4.27
CA ILE A 165 -20.09 11.75 5.23
C ILE A 165 -21.23 11.16 6.05
N LYS A 166 -21.34 9.83 6.00
CA LYS A 166 -22.24 9.02 6.83
C LYS A 166 -21.42 8.27 7.88
N PHE A 167 -21.83 8.33 9.12
CA PHE A 167 -21.13 7.67 10.21
C PHE A 167 -21.69 6.27 10.44
N TYR A 168 -20.81 5.29 10.61
CA TYR A 168 -21.13 3.93 11.01
C TYR A 168 -20.51 3.67 12.38
N GLU A 169 -21.36 3.46 13.39
CA GLU A 169 -20.91 3.17 14.77
C GLU A 169 -20.36 1.74 14.85
N ILE A 170 -19.12 1.60 15.37
CA ILE A 170 -18.40 0.32 15.51
C ILE A 170 -18.10 0.00 16.99
#